data_8ce52be1e15016003067dc563365c84d
#
_entry.id   8ce52be1e15016003067dc563365c84d
#
_cell.length_a   1.000
_cell.length_b   1.000
_cell.length_c   1.000
_cell.angle_alpha   90.00
_cell.angle_beta   90.00
_cell.angle_gamma   90.00
#
_symmetry.space_group_name_H-M   'P 1'
#
loop_
_entity.id
_entity.type
_entity.pdbx_description
1 polymer ?
#
loop_
_entity_poly.entity_id
_entity_poly.type
_entity_poly.pdbx_seq_one_letter_code
_entity_poly.pdbx_strand_id
1 'polypeptide(L)'
;MNHIRSSIFMALCLIGLAACHKDEPEREEAVKFIVTSPLRKDTTIVREYVCQIHAIQHIEIRALERGYLEKVLVDEGKVVKKGQLMFQILPTIYEADYQKAEAEAKAAEIEYQNTKTLAEKNVVSKNELAIMKAKFDRAKAEMGLAQAHLNFTRITAPFTGIMDRLRVRVGSLLEEGEMLTALADNSQMWVYYNVPEAQYLNFRAHTPKDSTITVELKLANNQMFPHKGVMNTIEGDFNNETGNIAFRATFQNPNGLLRHGETGNILMSEPLKNVLLIPQKATFEVLDKKYVYVVDAKNVVRSRQITILAELQHIYAVSEGLSDGDRVLIEGLRKVHENDKIQYTYKTPAEAMSNLGLTAE
;
A
#
# COMPACT_ATOMS: atom_id res chain seq x y z
N MET A 1 52.99 25.49 -83.47
CA MET A 1 51.68 25.88 -82.95
C MET A 1 51.30 25.13 -81.67
N ASN A 2 51.97 24.03 -81.34
CA ASN A 2 51.59 23.17 -80.19
C ASN A 2 52.31 23.58 -78.86
N HIS A 3 53.43 24.30 -78.87
CA HIS A 3 54.11 24.64 -77.64
C HIS A 3 53.48 25.83 -76.88
N ILE A 4 52.80 26.75 -77.59
CA ILE A 4 52.15 27.94 -76.98
C ILE A 4 50.89 27.54 -76.26
N ARG A 5 50.13 26.48 -76.70
CA ARG A 5 48.95 25.97 -76.03
C ARG A 5 49.22 25.25 -74.70
N SER A 6 50.39 24.58 -74.65
CA SER A 6 50.81 23.87 -73.42
C SER A 6 51.26 24.84 -72.29
N SER A 7 51.90 25.96 -72.65
CA SER A 7 52.32 26.93 -71.67
C SER A 7 51.20 27.79 -71.07
N ILE A 8 50.12 28.00 -71.85
CA ILE A 8 48.92 28.73 -71.36
C ILE A 8 48.12 27.84 -70.40
N PHE A 9 48.08 26.52 -70.69
CA PHE A 9 47.37 25.56 -69.79
C PHE A 9 48.10 25.37 -68.45
N MET A 10 49.46 25.42 -68.45
CA MET A 10 50.25 25.29 -67.25
C MET A 10 50.24 26.60 -66.41
N ALA A 11 50.10 27.79 -67.05
CA ALA A 11 49.96 29.08 -66.35
C ALA A 11 48.55 29.22 -65.72
N LEU A 12 47.49 28.62 -66.33
CA LEU A 12 46.14 28.66 -65.80
C LEU A 12 45.95 27.73 -64.58
N CYS A 13 46.69 26.59 -64.48
CA CYS A 13 46.71 25.71 -63.33
C CYS A 13 47.45 26.26 -62.11
N LEU A 14 48.39 27.16 -62.30
CA LEU A 14 49.14 27.77 -61.22
C LEU A 14 48.42 28.96 -60.55
N ILE A 15 47.42 29.54 -61.19
CA ILE A 15 46.58 30.60 -60.62
C ILE A 15 45.46 30.01 -59.76
N GLY A 16 45.09 28.72 -59.90
CA GLY A 16 44.05 28.04 -59.14
C GLY A 16 44.48 27.61 -57.71
N LEU A 17 45.79 27.71 -57.35
CA LEU A 17 46.28 27.26 -56.03
C LEU A 17 46.48 28.41 -55.00
N ALA A 18 46.12 29.64 -55.36
CA ALA A 18 46.20 30.80 -54.44
C ALA A 18 44.86 31.23 -53.87
N ALA A 19 43.82 30.35 -53.91
CA ALA A 19 42.62 30.56 -53.09
C ALA A 19 42.96 30.13 -51.67
N CYS A 20 43.61 31.03 -50.93
CA CYS A 20 43.68 30.97 -49.47
C CYS A 20 42.29 30.82 -48.93
N HIS A 21 41.96 29.65 -48.41
CA HIS A 21 40.90 29.46 -47.46
C HIS A 21 41.24 30.38 -46.28
N LYS A 22 40.55 31.50 -46.20
CA LYS A 22 40.50 32.29 -45.00
C LYS A 22 39.64 31.47 -44.07
N ASP A 23 40.25 30.70 -43.15
CA ASP A 23 39.57 30.18 -42.00
C ASP A 23 38.95 31.39 -41.30
N GLU A 24 37.64 31.62 -41.49
CA GLU A 24 36.90 32.45 -40.57
C GLU A 24 37.10 31.81 -39.19
N PRO A 25 37.57 32.55 -38.19
CA PRO A 25 37.60 31.98 -36.82
C PRO A 25 36.15 31.60 -36.50
N GLU A 26 35.97 30.30 -36.32
CA GLU A 26 34.75 29.77 -35.73
C GLU A 26 34.43 30.65 -34.54
N ARG A 27 33.35 31.44 -34.62
CA ARG A 27 32.92 32.25 -33.49
C ARG A 27 32.65 31.24 -32.39
N GLU A 28 33.59 31.06 -31.46
CA GLU A 28 33.33 30.42 -30.20
C GLU A 28 32.13 31.16 -29.61
N GLU A 29 30.94 30.55 -29.70
CA GLU A 29 29.78 31.05 -28.98
C GLU A 29 30.19 31.20 -27.52
N ALA A 30 30.22 32.45 -27.07
CA ALA A 30 30.64 32.77 -25.70
C ALA A 30 29.78 31.90 -24.74
N VAL A 31 30.45 30.97 -24.10
CA VAL A 31 29.80 30.02 -23.17
C VAL A 31 29.07 30.85 -22.12
N LYS A 32 27.75 30.79 -22.14
CA LYS A 32 26.94 31.47 -21.14
C LYS A 32 26.87 30.60 -19.89
N PHE A 33 27.66 30.96 -18.89
CA PHE A 33 27.51 30.35 -17.57
C PHE A 33 26.40 31.03 -16.81
N ILE A 34 25.46 30.26 -16.29
CA ILE A 34 24.35 30.74 -15.47
C ILE A 34 24.44 30.11 -14.09
N VAL A 35 24.37 30.94 -13.07
CA VAL A 35 24.36 30.51 -11.66
C VAL A 35 23.08 30.95 -10.96
N THR A 36 22.71 30.21 -9.93
CA THR A 36 21.60 30.53 -9.03
C THR A 36 22.01 30.25 -7.58
N SER A 37 21.24 30.73 -6.64
CA SER A 37 21.40 30.31 -5.25
C SER A 37 20.37 29.19 -4.91
N PRO A 38 20.69 28.30 -3.96
CA PRO A 38 19.68 27.35 -3.44
C PRO A 38 18.45 28.09 -2.91
N LEU A 39 17.28 27.53 -3.13
CA LEU A 39 16.01 28.08 -2.62
C LEU A 39 15.64 27.38 -1.31
N ARG A 40 15.61 28.12 -0.20
CA ARG A 40 15.11 27.58 1.06
C ARG A 40 13.59 27.72 1.11
N LYS A 41 12.90 26.57 1.19
CA LYS A 41 11.42 26.53 1.17
C LYS A 41 10.91 25.27 1.82
N ASP A 42 9.71 25.38 2.41
CA ASP A 42 8.92 24.19 2.79
C ASP A 42 8.38 23.51 1.53
N THR A 43 8.48 22.21 1.50
CA THR A 43 7.96 21.39 0.39
C THR A 43 7.34 20.11 0.94
N THR A 44 6.70 19.35 0.07
CA THR A 44 6.11 18.04 0.43
C THR A 44 6.62 17.01 -0.57
N ILE A 45 7.10 15.91 -0.06
CA ILE A 45 7.42 14.74 -0.88
C ILE A 45 6.29 13.72 -0.75
N VAL A 46 6.06 12.98 -1.82
CA VAL A 46 5.12 11.87 -1.84
C VAL A 46 5.92 10.58 -1.96
N ARG A 47 5.81 9.75 -0.94
CA ARG A 47 6.39 8.40 -0.98
C ARG A 47 5.33 7.42 -1.42
N GLU A 48 5.70 6.57 -2.34
CA GLU A 48 4.82 5.55 -2.92
C GLU A 48 5.24 4.16 -2.42
N TYR A 49 4.28 3.41 -1.84
CA TYR A 49 4.49 2.08 -1.30
C TYR A 49 3.50 1.11 -1.92
N VAL A 50 3.99 0.00 -2.44
CA VAL A 50 3.11 -1.10 -2.89
C VAL A 50 2.31 -1.62 -1.70
N CYS A 51 1.02 -1.84 -1.90
CA CYS A 51 0.11 -2.25 -0.84
C CYS A 51 -0.79 -3.41 -1.25
N GLN A 52 -1.32 -4.08 -0.22
CA GLN A 52 -2.33 -5.12 -0.32
C GLN A 52 -3.61 -4.66 0.38
N ILE A 53 -4.73 -4.84 -0.29
CA ILE A 53 -6.04 -4.38 0.15
C ILE A 53 -6.82 -5.57 0.72
N HIS A 54 -7.19 -5.50 1.98
CA HIS A 54 -7.91 -6.53 2.70
C HIS A 54 -9.26 -6.01 3.19
N ALA A 55 -10.29 -6.83 3.08
CA ALA A 55 -11.57 -6.57 3.73
C ALA A 55 -11.39 -6.49 5.25
N ILE A 56 -12.21 -5.68 5.93
CA ILE A 56 -12.16 -5.58 7.41
C ILE A 56 -12.47 -6.91 8.09
N GLN A 57 -13.31 -7.73 7.47
CA GLN A 57 -13.58 -9.11 7.85
C GLN A 57 -13.58 -9.99 6.61
N HIS A 58 -12.81 -11.07 6.66
CA HIS A 58 -12.80 -12.10 5.63
C HIS A 58 -12.67 -13.45 6.31
N ILE A 59 -13.67 -14.31 6.12
CA ILE A 59 -13.71 -15.63 6.75
C ILE A 59 -14.14 -16.70 5.76
N GLU A 60 -13.72 -17.90 6.02
CA GLU A 60 -14.23 -19.10 5.37
C GLU A 60 -15.48 -19.63 6.10
N ILE A 61 -16.55 -19.83 5.39
CA ILE A 61 -17.74 -20.49 5.89
C ILE A 61 -17.56 -21.98 5.70
N ARG A 62 -17.55 -22.71 6.82
CA ARG A 62 -17.32 -24.15 6.87
C ARG A 62 -18.51 -24.89 7.48
N ALA A 63 -18.72 -26.13 7.04
CA ALA A 63 -19.72 -27.03 7.66
C ALA A 63 -19.23 -27.39 9.08
N LEU A 64 -20.13 -27.30 10.06
CA LEU A 64 -19.90 -27.77 11.43
C LEU A 64 -20.40 -29.17 11.66
N GLU A 65 -21.29 -29.68 10.76
CA GLU A 65 -21.84 -31.00 10.80
C GLU A 65 -21.73 -31.68 9.43
N ARG A 66 -21.63 -33.00 9.44
CA ARG A 66 -21.65 -33.83 8.23
C ARG A 66 -23.02 -34.07 7.71
N GLY A 67 -23.20 -34.23 6.42
CA GLY A 67 -24.48 -34.62 5.82
C GLY A 67 -24.66 -34.11 4.41
N TYR A 68 -25.77 -34.51 3.78
CA TYR A 68 -26.06 -34.01 2.43
C TYR A 68 -26.55 -32.57 2.47
N LEU A 69 -26.01 -31.74 1.55
CA LEU A 69 -26.43 -30.36 1.37
C LEU A 69 -27.83 -30.37 0.70
N GLU A 70 -28.86 -30.03 1.48
CA GLU A 70 -30.24 -30.02 1.02
C GLU A 70 -30.58 -28.76 0.21
N LYS A 71 -30.14 -27.57 0.72
CA LYS A 71 -30.48 -26.28 0.11
C LYS A 71 -29.29 -25.34 0.12
N VAL A 72 -29.17 -24.59 -0.97
CA VAL A 72 -28.31 -23.41 -1.12
C VAL A 72 -29.23 -22.23 -1.39
N LEU A 73 -29.31 -21.27 -0.47
CA LEU A 73 -30.27 -20.15 -0.47
C LEU A 73 -29.65 -18.82 -0.87
N VAL A 74 -28.42 -18.85 -1.31
CA VAL A 74 -27.57 -17.70 -1.64
C VAL A 74 -26.82 -17.95 -2.94
N ASP A 75 -26.30 -16.91 -3.55
CA ASP A 75 -25.59 -17.01 -4.82
C ASP A 75 -24.25 -16.26 -4.77
N GLU A 76 -23.32 -16.67 -5.63
CA GLU A 76 -21.98 -16.11 -5.75
C GLU A 76 -22.01 -14.61 -6.06
N GLY A 77 -21.15 -13.80 -5.43
CA GLY A 77 -21.06 -12.38 -5.63
C GLY A 77 -22.21 -11.54 -5.05
N LYS A 78 -23.20 -12.17 -4.42
CA LYS A 78 -24.33 -11.47 -3.80
C LYS A 78 -24.02 -11.05 -2.37
N VAL A 79 -24.68 -9.97 -1.95
CA VAL A 79 -24.63 -9.52 -0.55
C VAL A 79 -25.57 -10.39 0.27
N VAL A 80 -25.08 -10.91 1.38
CA VAL A 80 -25.86 -11.58 2.42
C VAL A 80 -25.88 -10.74 3.68
N LYS A 81 -27.00 -10.79 4.42
CA LYS A 81 -27.16 -10.06 5.68
C LYS A 81 -26.79 -10.94 6.86
N LYS A 82 -26.27 -10.34 7.92
CA LYS A 82 -26.04 -11.05 9.20
C LYS A 82 -27.28 -11.85 9.62
N GLY A 83 -27.10 -13.15 9.95
CA GLY A 83 -28.15 -14.06 10.34
C GLY A 83 -28.97 -14.67 9.19
N GLN A 84 -28.72 -14.24 7.93
CA GLN A 84 -29.38 -14.84 6.76
C GLN A 84 -28.96 -16.30 6.61
N LEU A 85 -29.92 -17.20 6.45
CA LEU A 85 -29.67 -18.61 6.16
C LEU A 85 -29.03 -18.73 4.76
N MET A 86 -27.86 -19.35 4.71
CA MET A 86 -27.09 -19.54 3.49
C MET A 86 -27.17 -20.95 2.96
N PHE A 87 -26.96 -21.94 3.85
CA PHE A 87 -26.94 -23.35 3.50
C PHE A 87 -27.75 -24.12 4.51
N GLN A 88 -28.36 -25.20 4.05
CA GLN A 88 -29.09 -26.17 4.89
C GLN A 88 -28.56 -27.57 4.62
N ILE A 89 -28.00 -28.21 5.63
CA ILE A 89 -27.69 -29.64 5.65
C ILE A 89 -28.99 -30.39 5.95
N LEU A 90 -29.19 -31.58 5.37
CA LEU A 90 -30.38 -32.42 5.60
C LEU A 90 -30.51 -32.73 7.10
N PRO A 91 -31.55 -32.19 7.79
CA PRO A 91 -31.61 -32.20 9.25
C PRO A 91 -32.20 -33.46 9.86
N THR A 92 -32.72 -34.38 9.06
CA THR A 92 -33.61 -35.49 9.49
C THR A 92 -33.05 -36.33 10.64
N ILE A 93 -31.75 -36.66 10.59
CA ILE A 93 -31.09 -37.44 11.65
C ILE A 93 -30.95 -36.60 12.93
N TYR A 94 -30.51 -35.36 12.79
CA TYR A 94 -30.32 -34.41 13.90
C TYR A 94 -31.65 -34.03 14.58
N GLU A 95 -32.75 -33.93 13.80
CA GLU A 95 -34.10 -33.73 14.32
C GLU A 95 -34.55 -34.93 15.15
N ALA A 96 -34.30 -36.15 14.65
CA ALA A 96 -34.65 -37.39 15.38
C ALA A 96 -33.85 -37.52 16.68
N ASP A 97 -32.55 -37.19 16.66
CA ASP A 97 -31.70 -37.21 17.86
C ASP A 97 -32.14 -36.18 18.89
N TYR A 98 -32.51 -34.97 18.44
CA TYR A 98 -33.06 -33.94 19.31
C TYR A 98 -34.40 -34.39 19.94
N GLN A 99 -35.34 -34.92 19.15
CA GLN A 99 -36.62 -35.39 19.64
C GLN A 99 -36.47 -36.52 20.66
N LYS A 100 -35.52 -37.43 20.44
CA LYS A 100 -35.19 -38.49 21.40
C LYS A 100 -34.67 -37.90 22.72
N ALA A 101 -33.67 -36.99 22.66
CA ALA A 101 -33.12 -36.36 23.85
C ALA A 101 -34.15 -35.50 24.59
N GLU A 102 -35.05 -34.82 23.87
CA GLU A 102 -36.18 -34.07 24.45
C GLU A 102 -37.11 -34.94 25.22
N ALA A 103 -37.49 -36.12 24.67
CA ALA A 103 -38.36 -37.10 25.35
C ALA A 103 -37.69 -37.66 26.61
N GLU A 104 -36.37 -37.96 26.56
CA GLU A 104 -35.59 -38.42 27.74
C GLU A 104 -35.50 -37.34 28.82
N ALA A 105 -35.25 -36.10 28.44
CA ALA A 105 -35.24 -34.98 29.39
C ALA A 105 -36.61 -34.75 30.04
N LYS A 106 -37.68 -34.88 29.26
CA LYS A 106 -39.04 -34.74 29.77
C LYS A 106 -39.43 -35.87 30.76
N ALA A 107 -39.05 -37.11 30.47
CA ALA A 107 -39.24 -38.24 31.40
C ALA A 107 -38.47 -37.97 32.71
N ALA A 108 -37.19 -37.59 32.64
CA ALA A 108 -36.40 -37.30 33.82
C ALA A 108 -36.95 -36.10 34.64
N GLU A 109 -37.52 -35.09 33.96
CA GLU A 109 -38.19 -33.97 34.61
C GLU A 109 -39.39 -34.43 35.42
N ILE A 110 -40.25 -35.30 34.85
CA ILE A 110 -41.41 -35.84 35.53
C ILE A 110 -40.99 -36.66 36.76
N GLU A 111 -39.98 -37.53 36.62
CA GLU A 111 -39.42 -38.28 37.75
C GLU A 111 -38.91 -37.36 38.89
N TYR A 112 -38.15 -36.34 38.52
CA TYR A 112 -37.66 -35.35 39.50
C TYR A 112 -38.80 -34.60 40.19
N GLN A 113 -39.83 -34.12 39.48
CA GLN A 113 -40.97 -33.41 40.05
C GLN A 113 -41.79 -34.28 40.99
N ASN A 114 -42.02 -35.55 40.60
CA ASN A 114 -42.70 -36.51 41.45
C ASN A 114 -41.92 -36.77 42.74
N THR A 115 -40.61 -37.02 42.63
CA THR A 115 -39.72 -37.22 43.78
C THR A 115 -39.66 -35.99 44.66
N LYS A 116 -39.66 -34.80 44.11
CA LYS A 116 -39.69 -33.54 44.84
C LYS A 116 -40.94 -33.40 45.70
N THR A 117 -42.11 -33.71 45.10
CA THR A 117 -43.40 -33.70 45.85
C THR A 117 -43.42 -34.70 47.00
N LEU A 118 -42.81 -35.89 46.80
CA LEU A 118 -42.70 -36.91 47.88
C LEU A 118 -41.69 -36.50 48.96
N ALA A 119 -40.60 -35.85 48.60
CA ALA A 119 -39.60 -35.33 49.53
C ALA A 119 -40.17 -34.22 50.42
N GLU A 120 -40.94 -33.30 49.82
CA GLU A 120 -41.68 -32.24 50.58
C GLU A 120 -42.67 -32.84 51.64
N LYS A 121 -43.19 -34.04 51.35
CA LYS A 121 -44.04 -34.79 52.31
C LYS A 121 -43.24 -35.72 53.21
N ASN A 122 -41.90 -35.68 53.21
CA ASN A 122 -40.96 -36.54 53.95
C ASN A 122 -41.13 -38.04 53.66
N VAL A 123 -41.64 -38.43 52.47
CA VAL A 123 -41.81 -39.83 52.05
C VAL A 123 -40.50 -40.40 51.52
N VAL A 124 -39.65 -39.55 50.88
CA VAL A 124 -38.33 -39.95 50.34
C VAL A 124 -37.22 -39.07 50.92
N SER A 125 -35.99 -39.55 50.87
CA SER A 125 -34.82 -38.82 51.38
C SER A 125 -34.43 -37.62 50.51
N LYS A 126 -33.79 -36.63 51.13
CA LYS A 126 -33.19 -35.51 50.40
C LYS A 126 -32.12 -35.99 49.42
N ASN A 127 -31.46 -37.08 49.71
CA ASN A 127 -30.45 -37.68 48.82
C ASN A 127 -31.09 -38.27 47.54
N GLU A 128 -32.20 -38.94 47.66
CA GLU A 128 -32.97 -39.44 46.53
C GLU A 128 -33.42 -38.30 45.60
N LEU A 129 -33.95 -37.21 46.18
CA LEU A 129 -34.29 -36.01 45.41
C LEU A 129 -33.06 -35.41 44.67
N ALA A 130 -31.90 -35.37 45.34
CA ALA A 130 -30.67 -34.90 44.71
C ALA A 130 -30.22 -35.78 43.53
N ILE A 131 -30.38 -37.12 43.64
CA ILE A 131 -30.11 -38.06 42.56
C ILE A 131 -31.03 -37.81 41.35
N MET A 132 -32.35 -37.67 41.60
CA MET A 132 -33.31 -37.41 40.53
C MET A 132 -33.07 -36.08 39.86
N LYS A 133 -32.69 -35.06 40.62
CA LYS A 133 -32.30 -33.78 40.08
C LYS A 133 -31.06 -33.91 39.17
N ALA A 134 -30.04 -34.63 39.60
CA ALA A 134 -28.82 -34.83 38.80
C ALA A 134 -29.11 -35.59 37.49
N LYS A 135 -30.05 -36.61 37.54
CA LYS A 135 -30.53 -37.29 36.32
C LYS A 135 -31.20 -36.32 35.34
N PHE A 136 -32.12 -35.48 35.84
CA PHE A 136 -32.79 -34.47 35.02
C PHE A 136 -31.82 -33.46 34.44
N ASP A 137 -30.88 -32.92 35.27
CA ASP A 137 -29.88 -31.96 34.80
C ASP A 137 -28.98 -32.56 33.68
N ARG A 138 -28.60 -33.86 33.79
CA ARG A 138 -27.87 -34.60 32.74
C ARG A 138 -28.69 -34.74 31.46
N ALA A 139 -29.94 -35.25 31.55
CA ALA A 139 -30.77 -35.40 30.35
C ALA A 139 -31.08 -34.07 29.65
N LYS A 140 -31.24 -33.00 30.42
CA LYS A 140 -31.37 -31.63 29.90
C LYS A 140 -30.11 -31.14 29.16
N ALA A 141 -28.93 -31.49 29.66
CA ALA A 141 -27.69 -31.19 28.98
C ALA A 141 -27.52 -31.96 27.66
N GLU A 142 -27.91 -33.26 27.65
CA GLU A 142 -27.90 -34.09 26.45
C GLU A 142 -28.89 -33.56 25.39
N MET A 143 -30.09 -33.10 25.79
CA MET A 143 -31.03 -32.41 24.90
C MET A 143 -30.42 -31.11 24.33
N GLY A 144 -29.74 -30.33 25.18
CA GLY A 144 -29.07 -29.11 24.73
C GLY A 144 -27.97 -29.37 23.68
N LEU A 145 -27.21 -30.46 23.84
CA LEU A 145 -26.20 -30.88 22.87
C LEU A 145 -26.85 -31.28 21.54
N ALA A 146 -27.90 -32.12 21.56
CA ALA A 146 -28.60 -32.50 20.35
C ALA A 146 -29.22 -31.29 19.60
N GLN A 147 -29.75 -30.31 20.39
CA GLN A 147 -30.26 -29.06 19.80
C GLN A 147 -29.16 -28.26 19.14
N ALA A 148 -27.93 -28.21 19.70
CA ALA A 148 -26.80 -27.53 19.11
C ALA A 148 -26.41 -28.18 17.77
N HIS A 149 -26.31 -29.51 17.71
CA HIS A 149 -26.04 -30.24 16.46
C HIS A 149 -27.10 -29.96 15.39
N LEU A 150 -28.39 -29.97 15.77
CA LEU A 150 -29.49 -29.60 14.87
C LEU A 150 -29.33 -28.14 14.36
N ASN A 151 -29.01 -27.23 15.24
CA ASN A 151 -28.78 -25.82 14.85
C ASN A 151 -27.61 -25.66 13.87
N PHE A 152 -26.55 -26.44 14.02
CA PHE A 152 -25.40 -26.41 13.13
C PHE A 152 -25.68 -26.92 11.71
N THR A 153 -26.79 -27.65 11.50
CA THR A 153 -27.26 -27.98 10.14
C THR A 153 -27.70 -26.74 9.35
N ARG A 154 -28.00 -25.63 10.05
CA ARG A 154 -28.48 -24.37 9.48
C ARG A 154 -27.34 -23.36 9.48
N ILE A 155 -26.63 -23.21 8.36
CA ILE A 155 -25.47 -22.37 8.25
C ILE A 155 -25.91 -20.96 7.85
N THR A 156 -25.70 -20.00 8.77
CA THR A 156 -26.09 -18.59 8.61
C THR A 156 -24.90 -17.68 8.48
N ALA A 157 -25.08 -16.52 7.85
CA ALA A 157 -24.04 -15.49 7.73
C ALA A 157 -23.75 -14.85 9.10
N PRO A 158 -22.49 -14.86 9.59
CA PRO A 158 -22.11 -14.27 10.88
C PRO A 158 -22.08 -12.74 10.85
N PHE A 159 -21.89 -12.14 9.69
CA PHE A 159 -21.94 -10.70 9.45
C PHE A 159 -22.48 -10.42 8.03
N THR A 160 -22.81 -9.15 7.76
CA THR A 160 -23.23 -8.72 6.42
C THR A 160 -22.00 -8.58 5.52
N GLY A 161 -22.00 -9.26 4.37
CA GLY A 161 -20.85 -9.25 3.47
C GLY A 161 -21.19 -9.76 2.07
N ILE A 162 -20.20 -9.83 1.22
CA ILE A 162 -20.30 -10.35 -0.14
C ILE A 162 -19.77 -11.78 -0.13
N MET A 163 -20.58 -12.68 -0.70
CA MET A 163 -20.17 -14.07 -0.89
C MET A 163 -19.18 -14.21 -2.03
N ASP A 164 -18.21 -15.06 -1.82
CA ASP A 164 -17.29 -15.56 -2.82
C ASP A 164 -17.89 -16.78 -3.54
N ARG A 165 -17.07 -17.47 -4.31
CA ARG A 165 -17.44 -18.66 -5.08
C ARG A 165 -17.93 -19.78 -4.18
N LEU A 166 -19.01 -20.46 -4.60
CA LEU A 166 -19.53 -21.68 -3.97
C LEU A 166 -18.65 -22.89 -4.34
N ARG A 167 -18.13 -23.58 -3.33
CA ARG A 167 -17.30 -24.77 -3.53
C ARG A 167 -18.11 -26.06 -3.58
N VAL A 168 -19.35 -26.00 -3.13
CA VAL A 168 -20.28 -27.13 -3.02
C VAL A 168 -21.58 -26.84 -3.76
N ARG A 169 -22.35 -27.89 -4.04
CA ARG A 169 -23.66 -27.81 -4.73
C ARG A 169 -24.69 -28.62 -3.95
N VAL A 170 -25.98 -28.33 -4.19
CA VAL A 170 -27.08 -29.15 -3.64
C VAL A 170 -26.85 -30.62 -3.99
N GLY A 171 -26.96 -31.49 -3.01
CA GLY A 171 -26.70 -32.93 -3.11
C GLY A 171 -25.26 -33.34 -2.82
N SER A 172 -24.33 -32.40 -2.60
CA SER A 172 -22.99 -32.74 -2.10
C SER A 172 -23.06 -33.35 -0.71
N LEU A 173 -22.28 -34.39 -0.46
CA LEU A 173 -22.03 -34.88 0.90
C LEU A 173 -20.95 -33.98 1.51
N LEU A 174 -21.26 -33.37 2.64
CA LEU A 174 -20.34 -32.50 3.39
C LEU A 174 -19.75 -33.29 4.57
N GLU A 175 -18.45 -33.04 4.80
CA GLU A 175 -17.76 -33.47 5.99
C GLU A 175 -17.59 -32.28 6.97
N GLU A 176 -17.38 -32.60 8.26
CA GLU A 176 -17.11 -31.58 9.27
C GLU A 176 -15.83 -30.82 8.93
N GLY A 177 -15.88 -29.47 8.95
CA GLY A 177 -14.78 -28.59 8.59
C GLY A 177 -14.67 -28.30 7.09
N GLU A 178 -15.50 -28.89 6.22
CA GLU A 178 -15.47 -28.63 4.78
C GLU A 178 -15.82 -27.18 4.44
N MET A 179 -15.04 -26.55 3.57
CA MET A 179 -15.24 -25.16 3.15
C MET A 179 -16.36 -25.07 2.10
N LEU A 180 -17.38 -24.28 2.39
CA LEU A 180 -18.52 -24.05 1.50
C LEU A 180 -18.32 -22.83 0.60
N THR A 181 -17.85 -21.74 1.18
CA THR A 181 -17.58 -20.46 0.53
C THR A 181 -16.71 -19.58 1.43
N ALA A 182 -16.32 -18.39 0.95
CA ALA A 182 -15.81 -17.31 1.79
C ALA A 182 -16.82 -16.15 1.85
N LEU A 183 -16.75 -15.37 2.91
CA LEU A 183 -17.56 -14.17 3.13
C LEU A 183 -16.67 -13.00 3.50
N ALA A 184 -16.81 -11.88 2.77
CA ALA A 184 -16.02 -10.68 2.97
C ALA A 184 -16.90 -9.46 3.26
N ASP A 185 -16.59 -8.74 4.34
CA ASP A 185 -17.13 -7.40 4.59
C ASP A 185 -16.20 -6.36 3.97
N ASN A 186 -16.62 -5.82 2.84
CA ASN A 186 -15.89 -4.80 2.10
C ASN A 186 -16.36 -3.37 2.40
N SER A 187 -17.11 -3.15 3.47
CA SER A 187 -17.58 -1.80 3.85
C SER A 187 -16.43 -0.86 4.22
N GLN A 188 -15.39 -1.42 4.81
CA GLN A 188 -14.12 -0.78 5.09
C GLN A 188 -13.00 -1.71 4.63
N MET A 189 -11.89 -1.11 4.21
CA MET A 189 -10.73 -1.85 3.76
C MET A 189 -9.51 -1.52 4.61
N TRP A 190 -8.79 -2.55 4.99
CA TRP A 190 -7.46 -2.44 5.58
C TRP A 190 -6.42 -2.57 4.48
N VAL A 191 -5.61 -1.55 4.35
CA VAL A 191 -4.56 -1.49 3.34
C VAL A 191 -3.22 -1.58 4.03
N TYR A 192 -2.52 -2.69 3.79
CA TYR A 192 -1.19 -2.96 4.35
C TYR A 192 -0.12 -2.58 3.35
N TYR A 193 0.90 -1.89 3.82
CA TYR A 193 2.07 -1.51 3.02
C TYR A 193 3.33 -1.56 3.86
N ASN A 194 4.44 -1.92 3.22
CA ASN A 194 5.70 -2.13 3.89
C ASN A 194 6.60 -0.91 3.80
N VAL A 195 7.12 -0.46 4.93
CA VAL A 195 7.99 0.71 5.07
C VAL A 195 9.38 0.24 5.50
N PRO A 196 10.47 0.59 4.77
CA PRO A 196 11.83 0.28 5.16
C PRO A 196 12.22 0.90 6.52
N GLU A 197 13.07 0.21 7.29
CA GLU A 197 13.50 0.63 8.64
C GLU A 197 14.03 2.07 8.67
N ALA A 198 14.88 2.45 7.73
CA ALA A 198 15.42 3.81 7.67
C ALA A 198 14.33 4.89 7.52
N GLN A 199 13.28 4.59 6.75
CA GLN A 199 12.14 5.50 6.57
C GLN A 199 11.24 5.52 7.79
N TYR A 200 11.03 4.37 8.44
CA TYR A 200 10.32 4.28 9.71
C TYR A 200 11.00 5.12 10.80
N LEU A 201 12.33 5.05 10.93
CA LEU A 201 13.09 5.83 11.91
C LEU A 201 12.95 7.33 11.64
N ASN A 202 13.07 7.76 10.39
CA ASN A 202 12.85 9.15 9.99
C ASN A 202 11.41 9.60 10.28
N PHE A 203 10.44 8.78 9.93
CA PHE A 203 9.03 9.03 10.22
C PHE A 203 8.79 9.22 11.73
N ARG A 204 9.31 8.32 12.56
CA ARG A 204 9.16 8.39 14.03
C ARG A 204 9.84 9.59 14.66
N ALA A 205 10.99 10.02 14.09
CA ALA A 205 11.72 11.19 14.59
C ALA A 205 10.98 12.52 14.34
N HIS A 206 10.19 12.61 13.26
CA HIS A 206 9.56 13.86 12.82
C HIS A 206 8.04 13.90 13.01
N THR A 207 7.42 12.76 13.32
CA THR A 207 5.95 12.67 13.46
C THR A 207 5.56 12.49 14.92
N PRO A 208 4.75 13.38 15.52
CA PRO A 208 4.22 13.20 16.87
C PRO A 208 3.41 11.90 16.98
N LYS A 209 3.45 11.25 18.17
CA LYS A 209 2.80 9.94 18.38
C LYS A 209 1.30 9.92 18.12
N ASP A 210 0.62 11.05 18.35
CA ASP A 210 -0.84 11.17 18.26
C ASP A 210 -1.31 11.82 16.94
N SER A 211 -0.42 11.90 15.94
CA SER A 211 -0.76 12.50 14.65
C SER A 211 -1.64 11.56 13.82
N THR A 212 -2.79 12.05 13.38
CA THR A 212 -3.58 11.38 12.35
C THR A 212 -2.94 11.59 11.00
N ILE A 213 -2.44 10.53 10.39
CA ILE A 213 -1.80 10.57 9.08
C ILE A 213 -2.79 10.12 8.03
N THR A 214 -3.06 11.03 7.11
CA THR A 214 -3.92 10.74 5.97
C THR A 214 -3.06 10.28 4.80
N VAL A 215 -3.50 9.20 4.16
CA VAL A 215 -2.85 8.63 2.98
C VAL A 215 -3.84 8.54 1.82
N GLU A 216 -3.31 8.52 0.60
CA GLU A 216 -4.09 8.34 -0.62
C GLU A 216 -3.76 6.98 -1.23
N LEU A 217 -4.73 6.39 -1.93
CA LEU A 217 -4.58 5.09 -2.57
C LEU A 217 -4.65 5.26 -4.08
N LYS A 218 -3.60 4.83 -4.77
CA LYS A 218 -3.54 4.70 -6.21
C LYS A 218 -3.81 3.24 -6.57
N LEU A 219 -4.85 3.01 -7.35
CA LEU A 219 -5.29 1.69 -7.79
C LEU A 219 -4.35 1.11 -8.87
N ALA A 220 -4.46 -0.18 -9.12
CA ALA A 220 -3.65 -0.87 -10.13
C ALA A 220 -3.80 -0.32 -11.56
N ASN A 221 -4.92 0.36 -11.86
CA ASN A 221 -5.14 1.07 -13.14
C ASN A 221 -4.60 2.51 -13.15
N ASN A 222 -3.76 2.89 -12.16
CA ASN A 222 -3.22 4.23 -11.94
C ASN A 222 -4.25 5.33 -11.60
N GLN A 223 -5.51 4.99 -11.36
CA GLN A 223 -6.50 5.96 -10.89
C GLN A 223 -6.40 6.15 -9.38
N MET A 224 -6.67 7.35 -8.92
CA MET A 224 -6.74 7.65 -7.49
C MET A 224 -8.09 7.20 -6.93
N PHE A 225 -8.05 6.47 -5.83
CA PHE A 225 -9.26 6.15 -5.08
C PHE A 225 -9.84 7.44 -4.46
N PRO A 226 -11.15 7.69 -4.59
CA PRO A 226 -11.73 9.00 -4.25
C PRO A 226 -11.76 9.32 -2.76
N HIS A 227 -11.58 8.31 -1.91
CA HIS A 227 -11.59 8.48 -0.45
C HIS A 227 -10.19 8.35 0.11
N LYS A 228 -9.80 9.26 1.00
CA LYS A 228 -8.53 9.17 1.72
C LYS A 228 -8.62 8.15 2.84
N GLY A 229 -7.53 7.46 3.07
CA GLY A 229 -7.36 6.55 4.19
C GLY A 229 -6.69 7.21 5.38
N VAL A 230 -6.87 6.59 6.54
CA VAL A 230 -6.20 6.99 7.78
C VAL A 230 -5.25 5.89 8.19
N MET A 231 -3.96 6.21 8.27
CA MET A 231 -2.95 5.33 8.83
C MET A 231 -3.13 5.31 10.35
N ASN A 232 -3.50 4.16 10.89
CA ASN A 232 -3.87 4.01 12.30
C ASN A 232 -3.10 2.90 13.03
N THR A 233 -2.31 2.13 12.31
CA THR A 233 -1.57 1.02 12.92
C THR A 233 -0.21 0.87 12.27
N ILE A 234 0.79 0.65 13.10
CA ILE A 234 2.13 0.19 12.74
C ILE A 234 2.31 -1.14 13.46
N GLU A 235 2.74 -2.19 12.77
CA GLU A 235 3.00 -3.48 13.40
C GLU A 235 4.11 -3.39 14.45
N GLY A 236 4.15 -4.38 15.35
CA GLY A 236 5.09 -4.39 16.46
C GLY A 236 6.50 -4.81 16.06
N ASP A 237 6.63 -5.63 15.02
CA ASP A 237 7.87 -6.29 14.65
C ASP A 237 8.28 -5.97 13.22
N PHE A 238 9.60 -5.89 12.99
CA PHE A 238 10.18 -5.84 11.66
C PHE A 238 10.26 -7.24 11.06
N ASN A 239 10.01 -7.35 9.78
CA ASN A 239 10.37 -8.53 9.02
C ASN A 239 11.90 -8.58 8.84
N ASN A 240 12.56 -9.51 9.52
CA ASN A 240 14.03 -9.61 9.53
C ASN A 240 14.64 -10.01 8.17
N GLU A 241 13.85 -10.60 7.27
CA GLU A 241 14.32 -10.99 5.94
C GLU A 241 14.35 -9.79 4.98
N THR A 242 13.39 -8.86 5.12
CA THR A 242 13.23 -7.73 4.20
C THR A 242 13.65 -6.38 4.81
N GLY A 243 13.84 -6.30 6.12
CA GLY A 243 14.12 -5.05 6.85
C GLY A 243 12.97 -4.05 6.82
N ASN A 244 11.74 -4.52 6.61
CA ASN A 244 10.55 -3.67 6.53
C ASN A 244 9.63 -3.88 7.74
N ILE A 245 8.83 -2.87 8.03
CA ILE A 245 7.73 -2.93 9.00
C ILE A 245 6.41 -2.62 8.28
N ALA A 246 5.37 -3.37 8.61
CA ALA A 246 4.07 -3.15 7.98
C ALA A 246 3.30 -2.02 8.66
N PHE A 247 2.78 -1.11 7.84
CA PHE A 247 1.83 -0.08 8.21
C PHE A 247 0.46 -0.47 7.70
N ARG A 248 -0.59 -0.10 8.43
CA ARG A 248 -1.97 -0.31 8.02
C ARG A 248 -2.73 1.00 7.99
N ALA A 249 -3.37 1.26 6.87
CA ALA A 249 -4.33 2.34 6.71
C ALA A 249 -5.74 1.78 6.54
N THR A 250 -6.74 2.48 7.09
CA THR A 250 -8.16 2.13 6.94
C THR A 250 -8.82 3.08 5.95
N PHE A 251 -9.48 2.50 4.95
CA PHE A 251 -10.23 3.23 3.93
C PHE A 251 -11.71 2.90 4.01
N GLN A 252 -12.57 3.90 3.92
CA GLN A 252 -14.00 3.71 3.74
C GLN A 252 -14.28 3.32 2.28
N ASN A 253 -15.17 2.35 2.07
CA ASN A 253 -15.48 1.83 0.73
C ASN A 253 -17.00 1.85 0.46
N PRO A 254 -17.65 3.03 0.50
CA PRO A 254 -19.11 3.14 0.44
C PRO A 254 -19.71 2.61 -0.86
N ASN A 255 -18.96 2.70 -1.96
CA ASN A 255 -19.42 2.26 -3.28
C ASN A 255 -19.03 0.81 -3.60
N GLY A 256 -18.35 0.11 -2.67
CA GLY A 256 -17.91 -1.28 -2.86
C GLY A 256 -16.95 -1.48 -4.03
N LEU A 257 -16.19 -0.43 -4.41
CA LEU A 257 -15.22 -0.49 -5.50
C LEU A 257 -14.05 -1.41 -5.16
N LEU A 258 -13.54 -1.29 -3.93
CA LEU A 258 -12.43 -2.11 -3.46
C LEU A 258 -12.91 -3.50 -3.04
N ARG A 259 -12.10 -4.50 -3.34
CA ARG A 259 -12.32 -5.90 -3.00
C ARG A 259 -11.15 -6.46 -2.21
N HIS A 260 -11.42 -7.52 -1.43
CA HIS A 260 -10.36 -8.27 -0.76
C HIS A 260 -9.38 -8.88 -1.77
N GLY A 261 -8.07 -8.74 -1.51
CA GLY A 261 -7.01 -9.31 -2.35
C GLY A 261 -6.54 -8.43 -3.48
N GLU A 262 -7.10 -7.23 -3.67
CA GLU A 262 -6.57 -6.25 -4.63
C GLU A 262 -5.24 -5.68 -4.17
N THR A 263 -4.50 -5.13 -5.12
CA THR A 263 -3.23 -4.43 -4.90
C THR A 263 -3.31 -3.00 -5.42
N GLY A 264 -2.40 -2.17 -4.94
CA GLY A 264 -2.26 -0.79 -5.35
C GLY A 264 -1.02 -0.16 -4.75
N ASN A 265 -0.98 1.16 -4.71
CA ASN A 265 0.08 1.91 -4.08
C ASN A 265 -0.49 2.94 -3.10
N ILE A 266 0.03 2.95 -1.88
CA ILE A 266 -0.22 4.03 -0.93
C ILE A 266 0.68 5.20 -1.25
N LEU A 267 0.09 6.38 -1.33
CA LEU A 267 0.80 7.64 -1.43
C LEU A 267 0.78 8.33 -0.07
N MET A 268 1.94 8.43 0.56
CA MET A 268 2.12 9.08 1.85
C MET A 268 2.84 10.42 1.64
N SER A 269 2.17 11.50 1.98
CA SER A 269 2.73 12.85 1.91
C SER A 269 3.55 13.15 3.16
N GLU A 270 4.83 13.48 2.97
CA GLU A 270 5.76 13.84 4.03
C GLU A 270 6.17 15.32 3.86
N PRO A 271 5.80 16.20 4.79
CA PRO A 271 6.20 17.61 4.73
C PRO A 271 7.68 17.74 5.10
N LEU A 272 8.45 18.39 4.25
CA LEU A 272 9.83 18.79 4.49
C LEU A 272 9.88 20.28 4.79
N LYS A 273 10.31 20.64 5.99
CA LYS A 273 10.40 22.02 6.41
C LYS A 273 11.81 22.57 6.22
N ASN A 274 11.90 23.82 5.73
CA ASN A 274 13.12 24.58 5.68
C ASN A 274 14.28 23.89 4.92
N VAL A 275 13.96 23.20 3.81
CA VAL A 275 14.96 22.47 2.99
C VAL A 275 15.51 23.33 1.88
N LEU A 276 16.78 23.08 1.51
CA LEU A 276 17.44 23.70 0.36
C LEU A 276 17.04 22.96 -0.92
N LEU A 277 16.48 23.68 -1.88
CA LEU A 277 16.07 23.16 -3.18
C LEU A 277 17.01 23.66 -4.26
N ILE A 278 17.44 22.77 -5.15
CA ILE A 278 18.21 23.09 -6.35
C ILE A 278 17.65 22.38 -7.57
N PRO A 279 17.77 22.94 -8.80
CA PRO A 279 17.44 22.20 -10.01
C PRO A 279 18.31 20.95 -10.18
N GLN A 280 17.74 19.83 -10.61
CA GLN A 280 18.49 18.59 -10.88
C GLN A 280 19.59 18.81 -11.92
N LYS A 281 19.35 19.66 -12.93
CA LYS A 281 20.33 20.02 -13.95
C LYS A 281 21.58 20.73 -13.43
N ALA A 282 21.56 21.21 -12.18
CA ALA A 282 22.73 21.83 -11.53
C ALA A 282 23.72 20.79 -10.99
N THR A 283 23.38 19.52 -11.03
CA THR A 283 24.19 18.45 -10.45
C THR A 283 24.85 17.61 -11.52
N PHE A 284 25.98 17.03 -11.17
CA PHE A 284 26.65 15.99 -11.93
C PHE A 284 27.03 14.84 -11.00
N GLU A 285 27.24 13.68 -11.58
CA GLU A 285 27.49 12.45 -10.83
C GLU A 285 28.90 11.93 -11.11
N VAL A 286 29.61 11.60 -10.04
CA VAL A 286 30.91 10.96 -10.11
C VAL A 286 30.84 9.70 -9.26
N LEU A 287 30.91 8.53 -9.90
CA LEU A 287 30.62 7.24 -9.28
C LEU A 287 29.17 7.21 -8.73
N ASP A 288 29.03 7.03 -7.43
CA ASP A 288 27.75 6.97 -6.71
C ASP A 288 27.40 8.26 -5.95
N LYS A 289 28.18 9.33 -6.18
CA LYS A 289 28.06 10.60 -5.43
C LYS A 289 27.61 11.73 -6.33
N LYS A 290 26.73 12.58 -5.80
CA LYS A 290 26.27 13.78 -6.50
C LYS A 290 27.08 15.00 -6.07
N TYR A 291 27.44 15.81 -7.07
CA TYR A 291 28.22 17.02 -6.92
C TYR A 291 27.51 18.19 -7.58
N VAL A 292 27.86 19.38 -7.14
CA VAL A 292 27.52 20.65 -7.77
C VAL A 292 28.78 21.47 -7.98
N TYR A 293 28.77 22.33 -8.98
CA TYR A 293 29.79 23.41 -9.07
C TYR A 293 29.29 24.63 -8.34
N VAL A 294 30.06 25.10 -7.35
CA VAL A 294 29.81 26.32 -6.62
C VAL A 294 30.85 27.35 -7.07
N VAL A 295 30.41 28.58 -7.35
CA VAL A 295 31.27 29.68 -7.74
C VAL A 295 31.61 30.57 -6.53
N ASP A 296 32.87 30.67 -6.20
CA ASP A 296 33.33 31.44 -5.03
C ASP A 296 33.30 32.97 -5.27
N ALA A 297 33.66 33.75 -4.24
CA ALA A 297 33.69 35.20 -4.31
C ALA A 297 34.74 35.76 -5.30
N LYS A 298 35.70 34.93 -5.74
CA LYS A 298 36.71 35.27 -6.75
C LYS A 298 36.34 34.84 -8.15
N ASN A 299 35.09 34.36 -8.33
CA ASN A 299 34.53 33.78 -9.54
C ASN A 299 35.24 32.47 -9.99
N VAL A 300 35.80 31.73 -9.03
CA VAL A 300 36.42 30.42 -9.27
C VAL A 300 35.46 29.32 -8.98
N VAL A 301 35.39 28.34 -9.88
CA VAL A 301 34.51 27.15 -9.77
C VAL A 301 35.14 26.14 -8.84
N ARG A 302 34.34 25.62 -7.92
CA ARG A 302 34.69 24.54 -6.98
C ARG A 302 33.66 23.44 -7.05
N SER A 303 34.12 22.20 -7.20
CA SER A 303 33.26 21.04 -7.04
C SER A 303 32.95 20.80 -5.57
N ARG A 304 31.70 20.53 -5.24
CA ARG A 304 31.28 20.25 -3.88
C ARG A 304 30.33 19.08 -3.87
N GLN A 305 30.60 18.06 -3.06
CA GLN A 305 29.72 16.95 -2.85
C GLN A 305 28.49 17.43 -2.08
N ILE A 306 27.30 16.89 -2.47
CA ILE A 306 26.04 17.16 -1.81
C ILE A 306 25.36 15.84 -1.43
N THR A 307 24.54 15.89 -0.37
CA THR A 307 23.68 14.79 0.04
C THR A 307 22.23 15.13 -0.30
N ILE A 308 21.60 14.30 -1.11
CA ILE A 308 20.20 14.47 -1.49
C ILE A 308 19.30 13.91 -0.38
N LEU A 309 18.41 14.75 0.14
CA LEU A 309 17.36 14.35 1.09
C LEU A 309 16.17 13.69 0.38
N ALA A 310 15.75 14.29 -0.74
CA ALA A 310 14.63 13.81 -1.54
C ALA A 310 14.71 14.29 -3.00
N GLU A 311 14.15 13.50 -3.90
CA GLU A 311 13.96 13.85 -5.30
C GLU A 311 12.52 14.32 -5.51
N LEU A 312 12.37 15.50 -6.14
CA LEU A 312 11.12 16.03 -6.63
C LEU A 312 11.20 16.14 -8.16
N GLN A 313 10.10 16.45 -8.80
CA GLN A 313 10.10 16.63 -10.24
C GLN A 313 11.06 17.75 -10.66
N HIS A 314 12.18 17.39 -11.31
CA HIS A 314 13.27 18.28 -11.77
C HIS A 314 14.00 19.06 -10.67
N ILE A 315 13.77 18.78 -9.40
CA ILE A 315 14.36 19.48 -8.24
C ILE A 315 14.92 18.44 -7.25
N TYR A 316 16.06 18.75 -6.65
CA TYR A 316 16.57 18.04 -5.49
C TYR A 316 16.38 18.86 -4.22
N ALA A 317 15.89 18.20 -3.16
CA ALA A 317 16.02 18.70 -1.80
C ALA A 317 17.36 18.21 -1.23
N VAL A 318 18.19 19.14 -0.77
CA VAL A 318 19.55 18.87 -0.30
C VAL A 318 19.59 18.96 1.22
N SER A 319 20.18 17.95 1.87
CA SER A 319 20.41 17.94 3.33
C SER A 319 21.74 18.53 3.72
N GLU A 320 22.79 18.26 2.93
CA GLU A 320 24.16 18.67 3.28
C GLU A 320 24.94 19.09 2.03
N GLY A 321 25.97 19.93 2.24
CA GLY A 321 26.89 20.34 1.20
C GLY A 321 26.60 21.71 0.59
N LEU A 322 25.48 22.36 0.89
CA LEU A 322 25.10 23.67 0.41
C LEU A 322 24.63 24.61 1.52
N SER A 323 24.80 25.91 1.29
CA SER A 323 24.32 27.00 2.13
C SER A 323 23.48 27.99 1.30
N ASP A 324 22.62 28.79 1.94
CA ASP A 324 21.72 29.76 1.28
C ASP A 324 22.43 30.77 0.36
N GLY A 325 23.68 31.17 0.70
CA GLY A 325 24.47 32.14 -0.03
C GLY A 325 25.31 31.58 -1.17
N ASP A 326 25.35 30.25 -1.34
CA ASP A 326 26.15 29.61 -2.39
C ASP A 326 25.64 29.98 -3.79
N ARG A 327 26.52 30.09 -4.75
CA ARG A 327 26.21 30.30 -6.15
C ARG A 327 26.45 29.03 -6.94
N VAL A 328 25.39 28.33 -7.23
CA VAL A 328 25.43 27.02 -7.89
C VAL A 328 25.29 27.20 -9.39
N LEU A 329 26.17 26.59 -10.16
CA LEU A 329 26.15 26.60 -11.63
C LEU A 329 24.98 25.72 -12.12
N ILE A 330 24.14 26.28 -13.01
CA ILE A 330 22.95 25.55 -13.55
C ILE A 330 23.04 25.37 -15.08
N GLU A 331 23.92 26.13 -15.77
CA GLU A 331 24.17 25.98 -17.21
C GLU A 331 25.66 26.11 -17.50
N GLY A 332 26.17 25.31 -18.45
CA GLY A 332 27.60 25.27 -18.82
C GLY A 332 28.43 24.22 -18.03
N LEU A 333 27.80 23.31 -17.28
CA LEU A 333 28.47 22.31 -16.44
C LEU A 333 29.49 21.46 -17.22
N ARG A 334 29.20 21.14 -18.49
CA ARG A 334 30.06 20.30 -19.34
C ARG A 334 31.30 21.05 -19.90
N LYS A 335 31.30 22.38 -19.81
CA LYS A 335 32.35 23.26 -20.39
C LYS A 335 33.23 23.87 -19.31
N VAL A 336 33.11 23.45 -18.05
CA VAL A 336 33.83 24.01 -16.91
C VAL A 336 34.55 22.90 -16.15
N HIS A 337 35.73 23.22 -15.64
CA HIS A 337 36.55 22.36 -14.78
C HIS A 337 36.73 23.01 -13.41
N GLU A 338 37.14 22.21 -12.46
CA GLU A 338 37.50 22.70 -11.14
C GLU A 338 38.68 23.68 -11.22
N ASN A 339 38.59 24.81 -10.50
CA ASN A 339 39.50 25.93 -10.48
C ASN A 339 39.41 26.88 -11.69
N ASP A 340 38.52 26.68 -12.61
CA ASP A 340 38.27 27.61 -13.70
C ASP A 340 37.74 28.94 -13.17
N LYS A 341 38.21 30.05 -13.74
CA LYS A 341 37.65 31.36 -13.46
C LYS A 341 36.66 31.74 -14.56
N ILE A 342 35.39 31.90 -14.18
CA ILE A 342 34.28 32.11 -15.13
C ILE A 342 33.65 33.48 -14.95
N GLN A 343 33.06 33.99 -16.04
CA GLN A 343 32.09 35.08 -15.99
C GLN A 343 30.69 34.45 -16.13
N TYR A 344 29.76 34.84 -15.29
CA TYR A 344 28.45 34.25 -15.25
C TYR A 344 27.34 35.28 -15.16
N THR A 345 26.13 34.86 -15.52
CA THR A 345 24.90 35.62 -15.28
C THR A 345 24.18 34.99 -14.07
N TYR A 346 23.78 35.79 -13.11
CA TYR A 346 23.01 35.34 -11.98
C TYR A 346 21.50 35.33 -12.35
N LYS A 347 20.84 34.21 -12.13
CA LYS A 347 19.38 34.11 -12.14
C LYS A 347 18.87 33.89 -10.72
N THR A 348 17.78 34.55 -10.38
CA THR A 348 17.16 34.35 -9.07
C THR A 348 16.67 32.86 -8.93
N PRO A 349 16.65 32.33 -7.71
CA PRO A 349 16.16 30.96 -7.49
C PRO A 349 14.76 30.71 -8.08
N ALA A 350 13.86 31.70 -8.00
CA ALA A 350 12.51 31.61 -8.56
C ALA A 350 12.52 31.47 -10.10
N GLU A 351 13.36 32.26 -10.79
CA GLU A 351 13.53 32.18 -12.25
C GLU A 351 14.20 30.87 -12.67
N ALA A 352 15.19 30.39 -11.88
CA ALA A 352 15.85 29.12 -12.15
C ALA A 352 14.93 27.91 -12.00
N MET A 353 13.92 28.00 -11.10
CA MET A 353 12.93 26.96 -10.85
C MET A 353 11.72 27.04 -11.78
N SER A 354 11.39 28.19 -12.36
CA SER A 354 10.22 28.37 -13.22
C SER A 354 10.37 27.72 -14.61
N ASN A 355 11.59 27.53 -15.10
CA ASN A 355 11.93 27.02 -16.44
C ASN A 355 12.56 25.61 -16.38
N LEU A 356 12.03 24.70 -15.56
CA LEU A 356 12.54 23.33 -15.44
C LEU A 356 11.89 22.34 -16.43
N GLY A 357 10.94 22.79 -17.25
CA GLY A 357 10.42 22.00 -18.37
C GLY A 357 11.53 21.78 -19.41
N LEU A 358 11.67 20.54 -19.90
CA LEU A 358 12.59 20.16 -20.95
C LEU A 358 12.41 21.06 -22.17
N THR A 359 13.31 22.02 -22.38
CA THR A 359 13.62 22.46 -23.73
C THR A 359 14.45 21.34 -24.34
N ALA A 360 13.85 20.57 -25.23
CA ALA A 360 14.58 19.67 -26.11
C ALA A 360 15.58 20.52 -26.91
N GLU A 361 16.87 20.32 -26.70
CA GLU A 361 17.92 20.66 -27.63
C GLU A 361 18.15 19.49 -28.58
#